data_25b9cd592d2da20edfb1c86cbad758a2
#
_entry.id   25b9cd592d2da20edfb1c86cbad758a2
#
_cell.length_a   1.000
_cell.length_b   1.000
_cell.length_c   1.000
_cell.angle_alpha   90.00
_cell.angle_beta   90.00
_cell.angle_gamma   90.00
#
_symmetry.space_group_name_H-M   'P 1'
#
loop_
_entity.id
_entity.type
_entity.pdbx_description
1 polymer ?
#
loop_
_entity_poly.entity_id
_entity_poly.type
_entity_poly.pdbx_seq_one_letter_code
_entity_poly.pdbx_strand_id
1 'polypeptide(L)'
;MTFCKKHQSSETNVRCSRCEDFICTNCMVPASIGYQCPSCASDSTLVIKGINRNLFIPSQKNTQVTKFLSISLILIFVLQELSGPFLVKNLALFAPLVTNGEWWRLITAGFLHGSIIHLLFNVYILWVLGSQLENTVGKTKFIIIYFGSLLGGSLASYLFSPFGSYSIGASGAIFGLMGAMLAVGRKRNLDISQITTLVVINVVIGFVLSGIDWRAHLGGLAAGALITWVLINATSLKGKNQR
;
A
#
# COMPACT_ATOMS: atom_id res chain seq x y z
N MET A 1 -44.89 -24.54 18.18
CA MET A 1 -44.78 -23.88 16.86
C MET A 1 -43.87 -22.69 17.02
N THR A 2 -42.86 -22.55 16.18
CA THR A 2 -41.89 -21.48 16.22
C THR A 2 -42.16 -20.54 15.06
N PHE A 3 -42.12 -19.23 15.32
CA PHE A 3 -42.45 -18.20 14.33
C PHE A 3 -41.26 -17.31 14.03
N CYS A 4 -41.20 -16.79 12.82
CA CYS A 4 -40.18 -15.86 12.41
C CYS A 4 -40.18 -14.59 13.29
N LYS A 5 -39.04 -14.20 13.81
CA LYS A 5 -38.89 -12.99 14.67
C LYS A 5 -39.46 -11.74 14.05
N LYS A 6 -39.30 -11.57 12.73
CA LYS A 6 -39.76 -10.39 11.98
C LYS A 6 -41.19 -10.56 11.45
N HIS A 7 -41.61 -11.78 11.12
CA HIS A 7 -42.94 -12.11 10.56
C HIS A 7 -43.64 -13.13 11.45
N GLN A 8 -44.29 -12.64 12.50
CA GLN A 8 -44.88 -13.48 13.55
C GLN A 8 -46.01 -14.38 13.06
N SER A 9 -46.54 -14.19 11.84
CA SER A 9 -47.51 -15.05 11.18
C SER A 9 -46.85 -16.19 10.37
N SER A 10 -45.53 -16.16 10.19
CA SER A 10 -44.83 -17.17 9.37
C SER A 10 -44.16 -18.22 10.26
N GLU A 11 -44.67 -19.41 10.24
CA GLU A 11 -44.11 -20.58 10.94
C GLU A 11 -42.78 -20.99 10.26
N THR A 12 -41.75 -21.28 11.07
CA THR A 12 -40.43 -21.68 10.57
C THR A 12 -39.64 -22.45 11.63
N ASN A 13 -38.82 -23.38 11.17
CA ASN A 13 -37.87 -24.11 12.00
C ASN A 13 -36.42 -23.73 11.70
N VAL A 14 -36.22 -22.77 10.78
CA VAL A 14 -34.87 -22.33 10.40
C VAL A 14 -34.42 -21.22 11.33
N ARG A 15 -33.18 -21.34 11.83
CA ARG A 15 -32.53 -20.33 12.69
C ARG A 15 -31.43 -19.59 11.94
N CYS A 16 -31.25 -18.34 12.30
CA CYS A 16 -30.11 -17.55 11.88
C CYS A 16 -28.81 -18.14 12.44
N SER A 17 -27.83 -18.44 11.60
CA SER A 17 -26.56 -19.03 12.00
C SER A 17 -25.69 -18.11 12.88
N ARG A 18 -26.09 -16.84 13.10
CA ARG A 18 -25.33 -15.86 13.89
C ARG A 18 -26.02 -15.49 15.22
N CYS A 19 -27.32 -15.20 15.21
CA CYS A 19 -28.06 -14.78 16.41
C CYS A 19 -29.09 -15.81 16.91
N GLU A 20 -29.21 -16.96 16.23
CA GLU A 20 -30.10 -18.07 16.54
C GLU A 20 -31.60 -17.76 16.51
N ASP A 21 -31.99 -16.54 16.14
CA ASP A 21 -33.40 -16.16 15.96
C ASP A 21 -34.05 -16.98 14.82
N PHE A 22 -35.33 -17.31 14.97
CA PHE A 22 -36.10 -17.99 13.92
C PHE A 22 -36.37 -17.05 12.73
N ILE A 23 -36.12 -17.54 11.52
CA ILE A 23 -36.23 -16.77 10.27
C ILE A 23 -37.04 -17.54 9.22
N CYS A 24 -38.04 -16.89 8.62
CA CYS A 24 -38.80 -17.46 7.51
C CYS A 24 -38.06 -17.34 6.17
N THR A 25 -38.56 -17.97 5.12
CA THR A 25 -37.99 -17.97 3.78
C THR A 25 -37.74 -16.56 3.23
N ASN A 26 -38.60 -15.58 3.56
CA ASN A 26 -38.43 -14.16 3.15
C ASN A 26 -37.35 -13.42 3.94
N CYS A 27 -36.88 -13.99 5.05
CA CYS A 27 -35.80 -13.41 5.89
C CYS A 27 -34.49 -14.19 5.78
N MET A 28 -34.43 -15.26 4.99
CA MET A 28 -33.22 -16.05 4.81
C MET A 28 -32.26 -15.36 3.82
N VAL A 29 -31.11 -14.94 4.31
CA VAL A 29 -30.00 -14.46 3.48
C VAL A 29 -28.93 -15.56 3.47
N PRO A 30 -28.53 -16.11 2.30
CA PRO A 30 -27.49 -17.14 2.22
C PRO A 30 -26.18 -16.66 2.87
N ALA A 31 -25.54 -17.51 3.66
CA ALA A 31 -24.26 -17.27 4.31
C ALA A 31 -23.28 -18.42 3.98
N SER A 32 -22.00 -18.27 4.37
CA SER A 32 -20.99 -19.31 4.15
C SER A 32 -21.37 -20.65 4.80
N ILE A 33 -22.12 -20.60 5.89
CA ILE A 33 -22.71 -21.75 6.59
C ILE A 33 -24.16 -21.38 6.95
N GLY A 34 -25.14 -22.05 6.33
CA GLY A 34 -26.55 -21.84 6.61
C GLY A 34 -27.10 -20.49 6.13
N TYR A 35 -28.07 -19.94 6.89
CA TYR A 35 -28.77 -18.71 6.59
C TYR A 35 -28.63 -17.70 7.72
N GLN A 36 -28.60 -16.41 7.40
CA GLN A 36 -28.60 -15.31 8.38
C GLN A 36 -29.86 -14.46 8.22
N CYS A 37 -30.31 -13.84 9.32
CA CYS A 37 -31.36 -12.85 9.26
C CYS A 37 -30.87 -11.57 8.58
N PRO A 38 -31.77 -10.71 8.04
CA PRO A 38 -31.36 -9.49 7.34
C PRO A 38 -30.50 -8.55 8.18
N SER A 39 -30.74 -8.45 9.49
CA SER A 39 -29.94 -7.62 10.40
C SER A 39 -28.52 -8.18 10.59
N CYS A 40 -28.36 -9.49 10.76
CA CYS A 40 -27.05 -10.12 10.87
C CYS A 40 -26.30 -10.12 9.54
N ALA A 41 -27.00 -10.28 8.43
CA ALA A 41 -26.44 -10.21 7.08
C ALA A 41 -26.00 -8.77 6.73
N SER A 42 -26.79 -7.75 7.10
CA SER A 42 -26.44 -6.35 6.91
C SER A 42 -25.25 -5.91 7.78
N ASP A 43 -25.15 -6.43 9.00
CA ASP A 43 -24.05 -6.16 9.93
C ASP A 43 -22.75 -6.84 9.45
N SER A 44 -22.85 -8.03 8.83
CA SER A 44 -21.70 -8.66 8.15
C SER A 44 -21.27 -7.92 6.90
N THR A 45 -22.16 -7.20 6.20
CA THR A 45 -21.81 -6.34 5.07
C THR A 45 -21.21 -5.01 5.52
N LEU A 46 -21.48 -4.53 6.74
CA LEU A 46 -20.84 -3.33 7.30
C LEU A 46 -19.37 -3.55 7.65
N VAL A 47 -18.96 -4.77 7.98
CA VAL A 47 -17.54 -5.13 8.20
C VAL A 47 -16.75 -5.20 6.89
N ILE A 48 -17.42 -5.30 5.74
CA ILE A 48 -16.78 -5.47 4.41
C ILE A 48 -16.78 -4.17 3.58
N LYS A 49 -17.36 -3.08 4.06
CA LYS A 49 -17.47 -1.80 3.31
C LYS A 49 -16.19 -0.96 3.26
N GLY A 50 -15.00 -1.56 3.32
CA GLY A 50 -13.76 -0.79 3.32
C GLY A 50 -12.55 -1.41 2.65
N ILE A 51 -12.57 -2.70 2.30
CA ILE A 51 -11.38 -3.31 1.69
C ILE A 51 -11.82 -4.24 0.57
N ASN A 52 -11.45 -3.83 -0.63
CA ASN A 52 -11.40 -4.72 -1.77
C ASN A 52 -10.52 -5.92 -1.36
N ARG A 53 -11.10 -7.13 -1.22
CA ARG A 53 -10.38 -8.35 -0.84
C ARG A 53 -9.24 -8.71 -1.80
N ASN A 54 -9.15 -8.04 -2.94
CA ASN A 54 -8.07 -8.14 -3.89
C ASN A 54 -7.19 -6.89 -3.79
N LEU A 55 -6.07 -6.99 -3.06
CA LEU A 55 -5.01 -5.97 -3.03
C LEU A 55 -4.48 -5.61 -4.43
N PHE A 56 -4.72 -6.45 -5.43
CA PHE A 56 -4.24 -6.28 -6.79
C PHE A 56 -5.26 -5.62 -7.74
N ILE A 57 -6.45 -5.21 -7.24
CA ILE A 57 -7.40 -4.45 -8.05
C ILE A 57 -7.24 -2.96 -7.73
N PRO A 58 -6.86 -2.12 -8.72
CA PRO A 58 -6.75 -0.69 -8.51
C PRO A 58 -8.07 -0.09 -8.05
N SER A 59 -8.02 0.82 -7.10
CA SER A 59 -9.22 1.54 -6.67
C SER A 59 -9.74 2.39 -7.82
N GLN A 60 -11.04 2.31 -8.11
CA GLN A 60 -11.68 3.12 -9.16
C GLN A 60 -11.89 4.59 -8.79
N LYS A 61 -11.57 5.00 -7.57
CA LYS A 61 -11.64 6.41 -7.16
C LYS A 61 -10.55 7.22 -7.85
N ASN A 62 -10.79 8.53 -7.98
CA ASN A 62 -9.85 9.44 -8.64
C ASN A 62 -8.58 9.63 -7.80
N THR A 63 -7.53 8.90 -8.10
CA THR A 63 -6.22 8.92 -7.44
C THR A 63 -5.24 9.74 -8.26
N GLN A 64 -5.29 11.05 -8.09
CA GLN A 64 -4.56 12.00 -8.92
C GLN A 64 -3.05 11.95 -8.68
N VAL A 65 -2.61 11.78 -7.43
CA VAL A 65 -1.19 11.75 -7.10
C VAL A 65 -0.53 10.49 -7.63
N THR A 66 -1.16 9.34 -7.43
CA THR A 66 -0.69 8.06 -7.98
C THR A 66 -0.56 8.12 -9.51
N LYS A 67 -1.57 8.67 -10.19
CA LYS A 67 -1.54 8.86 -11.65
C LYS A 67 -0.40 9.77 -12.08
N PHE A 68 -0.25 10.92 -11.43
CA PHE A 68 0.80 11.87 -11.73
C PHE A 68 2.18 11.24 -11.57
N LEU A 69 2.43 10.56 -10.44
CA LEU A 69 3.69 9.87 -10.20
C LEU A 69 3.97 8.78 -11.24
N SER A 70 2.98 7.95 -11.57
CA SER A 70 3.12 6.89 -12.58
C SER A 70 3.48 7.45 -13.96
N ILE A 71 2.80 8.52 -14.39
CA ILE A 71 3.08 9.21 -15.65
C ILE A 71 4.48 9.84 -15.61
N SER A 72 4.86 10.48 -14.49
CA SER A 72 6.19 11.07 -14.33
C SER A 72 7.31 10.03 -14.46
N LEU A 73 7.16 8.84 -13.85
CA LEU A 73 8.14 7.76 -13.98
C LEU A 73 8.32 7.34 -15.45
N ILE A 74 7.21 7.19 -16.20
CA ILE A 74 7.23 6.82 -17.61
C ILE A 74 7.91 7.90 -18.45
N LEU A 75 7.53 9.17 -18.26
CA LEU A 75 8.09 10.28 -19.03
C LEU A 75 9.60 10.46 -18.75
N ILE A 76 10.00 10.37 -17.47
CA ILE A 76 11.42 10.48 -17.10
C ILE A 76 12.21 9.31 -17.67
N PHE A 77 11.66 8.10 -17.71
CA PHE A 77 12.34 6.97 -18.33
C PHE A 77 12.52 7.16 -19.83
N VAL A 78 11.52 7.67 -20.55
CA VAL A 78 11.68 8.01 -21.98
C VAL A 78 12.77 9.05 -22.18
N LEU A 79 12.80 10.09 -21.36
CA LEU A 79 13.89 11.10 -21.41
C LEU A 79 15.25 10.50 -21.07
N GLN A 80 15.31 9.56 -20.12
CA GLN A 80 16.53 8.83 -19.76
C GLN A 80 17.08 8.07 -20.96
N GLU A 81 16.24 7.30 -21.67
CA GLU A 81 16.65 6.55 -22.85
C GLU A 81 17.12 7.47 -23.99
N LEU A 82 16.43 8.59 -24.21
CA LEU A 82 16.81 9.57 -25.24
C LEU A 82 18.10 10.33 -24.89
N SER A 83 18.41 10.54 -23.62
CA SER A 83 19.60 11.27 -23.15
C SER A 83 20.86 10.40 -23.02
N GLY A 84 20.75 9.09 -23.27
CA GLY A 84 21.83 8.16 -23.02
C GLY A 84 22.26 8.17 -21.53
N PRO A 85 23.56 8.12 -21.22
CA PRO A 85 24.02 8.05 -19.84
C PRO A 85 23.88 9.35 -19.04
N PHE A 86 23.47 10.45 -19.68
CA PHE A 86 23.50 11.79 -19.06
C PHE A 86 22.64 11.88 -17.80
N LEU A 87 21.36 11.46 -17.86
CA LEU A 87 20.46 11.54 -16.71
C LEU A 87 20.91 10.60 -15.58
N VAL A 88 21.31 9.38 -15.90
CA VAL A 88 21.79 8.44 -14.88
C VAL A 88 23.05 8.98 -14.19
N LYS A 89 24.01 9.50 -14.94
CA LYS A 89 25.25 10.09 -14.39
C LYS A 89 24.99 11.25 -13.44
N ASN A 90 24.00 12.10 -13.73
CA ASN A 90 23.73 13.32 -12.97
C ASN A 90 22.69 13.17 -11.87
N LEU A 91 21.81 12.15 -11.95
CA LEU A 91 20.64 12.04 -11.09
C LEU A 91 20.58 10.75 -10.27
N ALA A 92 21.35 9.69 -10.63
CA ALA A 92 21.40 8.44 -9.85
C ALA A 92 22.04 8.68 -8.48
N LEU A 93 21.60 7.95 -7.48
CA LEU A 93 22.22 7.94 -6.17
C LEU A 93 23.60 7.28 -6.31
N PHE A 94 24.64 8.04 -5.96
CA PHE A 94 26.03 7.62 -5.92
C PHE A 94 26.67 8.23 -4.67
N ALA A 95 26.97 7.39 -3.68
CA ALA A 95 27.36 7.84 -2.35
C ALA A 95 28.52 8.86 -2.35
N PRO A 96 29.60 8.70 -3.16
CA PRO A 96 30.68 9.67 -3.20
C PRO A 96 30.24 11.09 -3.59
N LEU A 97 29.29 11.22 -4.53
CA LEU A 97 28.80 12.52 -4.96
C LEU A 97 27.81 13.13 -3.94
N VAL A 98 27.00 12.30 -3.28
CA VAL A 98 26.13 12.75 -2.18
C VAL A 98 26.99 13.30 -1.03
N THR A 99 28.10 12.65 -0.69
CA THR A 99 29.07 13.12 0.32
C THR A 99 29.68 14.46 -0.06
N ASN A 100 29.88 14.69 -1.36
CA ASN A 100 30.41 15.96 -1.90
C ASN A 100 29.32 17.04 -2.09
N GLY A 101 28.11 16.84 -1.57
CA GLY A 101 27.05 17.86 -1.52
C GLY A 101 25.94 17.69 -2.58
N GLU A 102 25.95 16.64 -3.40
CA GLU A 102 24.90 16.41 -4.41
C GLU A 102 23.65 15.72 -3.80
N TRP A 103 23.05 16.36 -2.78
CA TRP A 103 21.93 15.82 -1.99
C TRP A 103 20.64 15.55 -2.79
N TRP A 104 20.45 16.22 -3.92
CA TRP A 104 19.29 15.99 -4.79
C TRP A 104 19.20 14.53 -5.27
N ARG A 105 20.32 13.83 -5.35
CA ARG A 105 20.40 12.42 -5.75
C ARG A 105 19.59 11.49 -4.86
N LEU A 106 19.38 11.86 -3.59
CA LEU A 106 18.53 11.10 -2.66
C LEU A 106 17.05 11.10 -3.11
N ILE A 107 16.64 12.06 -3.92
CA ILE A 107 15.28 12.16 -4.45
C ILE A 107 15.24 11.76 -5.93
N THR A 108 16.15 12.30 -6.73
CA THR A 108 16.09 12.14 -8.20
C THR A 108 16.32 10.71 -8.64
N ALA A 109 17.14 9.94 -7.91
CA ALA A 109 17.37 8.52 -8.17
C ALA A 109 16.08 7.68 -8.17
N GLY A 110 15.10 8.08 -7.37
CA GLY A 110 13.80 7.40 -7.30
C GLY A 110 12.94 7.52 -8.56
N PHE A 111 13.34 8.33 -9.52
CA PHE A 111 12.64 8.52 -10.80
C PHE A 111 13.32 7.81 -11.98
N LEU A 112 14.56 7.35 -11.81
CA LEU A 112 15.33 6.64 -12.83
C LEU A 112 15.07 5.13 -12.76
N HIS A 113 15.21 4.42 -13.89
CA HIS A 113 15.03 2.98 -13.94
C HIS A 113 16.07 2.31 -14.84
N GLY A 114 16.59 1.16 -14.39
CA GLY A 114 17.66 0.43 -15.09
C GLY A 114 17.19 -0.39 -16.30
N SER A 115 15.87 -0.60 -16.46
CA SER A 115 15.29 -1.29 -17.61
C SER A 115 13.80 -1.04 -17.71
N ILE A 116 13.22 -1.31 -18.88
CA ILE A 116 11.78 -1.23 -19.11
C ILE A 116 11.00 -2.17 -18.17
N ILE A 117 11.50 -3.37 -17.91
CA ILE A 117 10.85 -4.34 -17.00
C ILE A 117 10.84 -3.79 -15.58
N HIS A 118 11.96 -3.19 -15.13
CA HIS A 118 12.05 -2.54 -13.82
C HIS A 118 11.05 -1.39 -13.68
N LEU A 119 10.94 -0.53 -14.71
CA LEU A 119 9.94 0.54 -14.75
C LEU A 119 8.51 -0.01 -14.68
N LEU A 120 8.16 -0.95 -15.57
CA LEU A 120 6.80 -1.49 -15.64
C LEU A 120 6.37 -2.13 -14.32
N PHE A 121 7.25 -2.84 -13.66
CA PHE A 121 6.97 -3.44 -12.36
C PHE A 121 6.71 -2.36 -11.29
N ASN A 122 7.56 -1.32 -11.22
CA ASN A 122 7.38 -0.21 -10.29
C ASN A 122 6.08 0.55 -10.57
N VAL A 123 5.78 0.89 -11.82
CA VAL A 123 4.55 1.59 -12.21
C VAL A 123 3.32 0.76 -11.88
N TYR A 124 3.34 -0.54 -12.16
CA TYR A 124 2.23 -1.44 -11.86
C TYR A 124 1.94 -1.50 -10.35
N ILE A 125 2.97 -1.75 -9.54
CA ILE A 125 2.79 -1.83 -8.07
C ILE A 125 2.41 -0.47 -7.49
N LEU A 126 3.01 0.63 -7.96
CA LEU A 126 2.62 1.99 -7.59
C LEU A 126 1.13 2.25 -7.93
N TRP A 127 0.69 1.86 -9.13
CA TRP A 127 -0.70 2.01 -9.53
C TRP A 127 -1.65 1.26 -8.60
N VAL A 128 -1.34 0.01 -8.29
CA VAL A 128 -2.19 -0.86 -7.45
C VAL A 128 -2.18 -0.40 -6.00
N LEU A 129 -1.02 -0.38 -5.34
CA LEU A 129 -0.90 -0.08 -3.91
C LEU A 129 -1.06 1.40 -3.63
N GLY A 130 -0.50 2.26 -4.50
CA GLY A 130 -0.58 3.70 -4.37
C GLY A 130 -2.02 4.19 -4.45
N SER A 131 -2.81 3.69 -5.41
CA SER A 131 -4.22 4.09 -5.53
C SER A 131 -5.06 3.68 -4.32
N GLN A 132 -4.81 2.52 -3.74
CA GLN A 132 -5.50 2.08 -2.53
C GLN A 132 -5.09 2.92 -1.31
N LEU A 133 -3.80 3.18 -1.14
CA LEU A 133 -3.30 3.96 -0.02
C LEU A 133 -3.74 5.42 -0.13
N GLU A 134 -3.63 6.06 -1.31
CA GLU A 134 -4.08 7.44 -1.54
C GLU A 134 -5.56 7.62 -1.18
N ASN A 135 -6.42 6.66 -1.57
CA ASN A 135 -7.84 6.68 -1.18
C ASN A 135 -8.06 6.45 0.32
N THR A 136 -7.18 5.75 0.97
CA THR A 136 -7.31 5.39 2.39
C THR A 136 -6.86 6.52 3.33
N VAL A 137 -5.75 7.20 2.99
CA VAL A 137 -5.12 8.21 3.86
C VAL A 137 -5.32 9.64 3.35
N GLY A 138 -5.74 9.81 2.09
CA GLY A 138 -5.88 11.10 1.41
C GLY A 138 -4.57 11.57 0.77
N LYS A 139 -4.68 12.52 -0.19
CA LYS A 139 -3.58 12.99 -1.05
C LYS A 139 -2.37 13.48 -0.27
N THR A 140 -2.57 14.37 0.69
CA THR A 140 -1.46 15.00 1.44
C THR A 140 -0.65 13.97 2.23
N LYS A 141 -1.33 13.07 2.97
CA LYS A 141 -0.64 12.03 3.71
C LYS A 141 0.06 11.04 2.77
N PHE A 142 -0.56 10.72 1.64
CA PHE A 142 0.05 9.85 0.62
C PHE A 142 1.36 10.44 0.08
N ILE A 143 1.39 11.75 -0.24
CA ILE A 143 2.62 12.44 -0.69
C ILE A 143 3.70 12.36 0.39
N ILE A 144 3.36 12.65 1.64
CA ILE A 144 4.32 12.58 2.76
C ILE A 144 4.88 11.17 2.92
N ILE A 145 4.03 10.15 2.84
CA ILE A 145 4.43 8.75 2.94
C ILE A 145 5.32 8.37 1.76
N TYR A 146 4.94 8.69 0.53
CA TYR A 146 5.69 8.34 -0.67
C TYR A 146 7.11 8.94 -0.65
N PHE A 147 7.22 10.27 -0.51
CA PHE A 147 8.51 10.94 -0.53
C PHE A 147 9.34 10.70 0.73
N GLY A 148 8.71 10.56 1.89
CA GLY A 148 9.40 10.17 3.12
C GLY A 148 9.97 8.75 3.04
N SER A 149 9.24 7.83 2.40
CA SER A 149 9.72 6.46 2.14
C SER A 149 10.84 6.44 1.10
N LEU A 150 10.73 7.26 0.04
CA LEU A 150 11.79 7.44 -0.95
C LEU A 150 13.08 7.90 -0.27
N LEU A 151 13.01 8.95 0.55
CA LEU A 151 14.16 9.47 1.30
C LEU A 151 14.70 8.44 2.29
N GLY A 152 13.84 7.72 3.03
CA GLY A 152 14.26 6.67 3.96
C GLY A 152 14.99 5.52 3.26
N GLY A 153 14.50 5.12 2.09
CA GLY A 153 15.16 4.13 1.23
C GLY A 153 16.51 4.63 0.71
N SER A 154 16.54 5.85 0.15
CA SER A 154 17.77 6.46 -0.37
C SER A 154 18.82 6.67 0.72
N LEU A 155 18.40 7.07 1.93
CA LEU A 155 19.32 7.20 3.07
C LEU A 155 19.87 5.84 3.50
N ALA A 156 19.06 4.80 3.55
CA ALA A 156 19.54 3.47 3.86
C ALA A 156 20.52 2.95 2.81
N SER A 157 20.25 3.18 1.54
CA SER A 157 21.19 2.88 0.45
C SER A 157 22.49 3.66 0.62
N TYR A 158 22.42 4.97 0.82
CA TYR A 158 23.58 5.82 1.02
C TYR A 158 24.49 5.37 2.17
N LEU A 159 23.87 4.99 3.32
CA LEU A 159 24.60 4.65 4.53
C LEU A 159 25.15 3.21 4.55
N PHE A 160 24.47 2.28 3.91
CA PHE A 160 24.75 0.85 4.06
C PHE A 160 25.15 0.12 2.78
N SER A 161 25.04 0.77 1.59
CA SER A 161 25.51 0.16 0.35
C SER A 161 27.04 0.31 0.19
N PRO A 162 27.68 -0.55 -0.61
CA PRO A 162 29.10 -0.37 -0.92
C PRO A 162 29.38 1.00 -1.49
N PHE A 163 30.47 1.63 -1.01
CA PHE A 163 30.85 2.98 -1.38
C PHE A 163 31.16 3.09 -2.85
N GLY A 164 30.58 3.40 -3.75
CA GLY A 164 30.81 3.43 -5.22
C GLY A 164 29.77 2.64 -5.99
N SER A 165 28.74 2.10 -5.31
CA SER A 165 27.57 1.54 -5.98
C SER A 165 26.58 2.64 -6.40
N TYR A 166 25.89 2.40 -7.51
CA TYR A 166 24.76 3.20 -7.96
C TYR A 166 23.46 2.59 -7.50
N SER A 167 22.49 3.43 -7.07
CA SER A 167 21.12 3.02 -6.79
C SER A 167 20.14 3.91 -7.57
N ILE A 168 19.15 3.28 -8.20
CA ILE A 168 18.08 3.93 -8.97
C ILE A 168 16.78 3.13 -8.85
N GLY A 169 15.65 3.82 -8.89
CA GLY A 169 14.32 3.20 -8.91
C GLY A 169 13.37 3.71 -7.85
N ALA A 170 12.08 3.70 -8.18
CA ALA A 170 11.00 4.06 -7.26
C ALA A 170 10.74 3.00 -6.17
N SER A 171 11.46 1.87 -6.21
CA SER A 171 11.18 0.70 -5.38
C SER A 171 11.29 0.96 -3.88
N GLY A 172 12.22 1.82 -3.43
CA GLY A 172 12.30 2.25 -2.03
C GLY A 172 11.00 2.91 -1.54
N ALA A 173 10.43 3.82 -2.35
CA ALA A 173 9.12 4.42 -2.05
C ALA A 173 8.00 3.37 -2.07
N ILE A 174 8.00 2.46 -3.03
CA ILE A 174 7.00 1.40 -3.17
C ILE A 174 7.03 0.44 -1.97
N PHE A 175 8.20 0.03 -1.52
CA PHE A 175 8.32 -0.72 -0.26
C PHE A 175 7.77 0.08 0.93
N GLY A 176 7.97 1.40 0.94
CA GLY A 176 7.35 2.28 1.92
C GLY A 176 5.82 2.29 1.86
N LEU A 177 5.22 2.23 0.66
CA LEU A 177 3.76 2.06 0.53
C LEU A 177 3.30 0.71 1.11
N MET A 178 4.07 -0.37 0.91
CA MET A 178 3.79 -1.67 1.55
C MET A 178 3.87 -1.55 3.08
N GLY A 179 4.90 -0.90 3.62
CA GLY A 179 5.03 -0.63 5.05
C GLY A 179 3.87 0.20 5.60
N ALA A 180 3.43 1.21 4.85
CA ALA A 180 2.27 2.02 5.19
C ALA A 180 0.97 1.19 5.23
N MET A 181 0.76 0.30 4.27
CA MET A 181 -0.40 -0.59 4.25
C MET A 181 -0.40 -1.58 5.41
N LEU A 182 0.77 -2.11 5.80
CA LEU A 182 0.90 -2.94 7.01
C LEU A 182 0.52 -2.14 8.27
N ALA A 183 0.97 -0.89 8.41
CA ALA A 183 0.64 -0.03 9.54
C ALA A 183 -0.87 0.29 9.60
N VAL A 184 -1.48 0.65 8.47
CA VAL A 184 -2.93 0.89 8.37
C VAL A 184 -3.71 -0.39 8.67
N GLY A 185 -3.30 -1.51 8.09
CA GLY A 185 -3.95 -2.79 8.27
C GLY A 185 -3.99 -3.23 9.73
N ARG A 186 -2.84 -3.17 10.41
CA ARG A 186 -2.76 -3.46 11.85
C ARG A 186 -3.63 -2.52 12.69
N LYS A 187 -3.60 -1.22 12.40
CA LYS A 187 -4.42 -0.23 13.13
C LYS A 187 -5.91 -0.48 13.00
N ARG A 188 -6.35 -1.02 11.86
CA ARG A 188 -7.77 -1.26 11.53
C ARG A 188 -8.20 -2.72 11.72
N ASN A 189 -7.33 -3.58 12.25
CA ASN A 189 -7.55 -5.02 12.42
C ASN A 189 -7.97 -5.72 11.11
N LEU A 190 -7.27 -5.39 10.02
CA LEU A 190 -7.54 -5.94 8.70
C LEU A 190 -6.63 -7.15 8.43
N ASP A 191 -7.06 -8.02 7.53
CA ASP A 191 -6.18 -9.07 7.01
C ASP A 191 -5.02 -8.46 6.21
N ILE A 192 -3.81 -8.65 6.71
CA ILE A 192 -2.56 -8.16 6.09
C ILE A 192 -1.74 -9.30 5.46
N SER A 193 -2.29 -10.51 5.39
CA SER A 193 -1.55 -11.69 4.90
C SER A 193 -0.99 -11.50 3.49
N GLN A 194 -1.81 -10.99 2.56
CA GLN A 194 -1.40 -10.76 1.17
C GLN A 194 -0.26 -9.74 1.05
N ILE A 195 -0.33 -8.62 1.79
CA ILE A 195 0.73 -7.61 1.75
C ILE A 195 1.99 -8.12 2.44
N THR A 196 1.85 -8.88 3.52
CA THR A 196 2.98 -9.51 4.21
C THR A 196 3.69 -10.50 3.28
N THR A 197 2.94 -11.35 2.59
CA THR A 197 3.48 -12.29 1.61
C THR A 197 4.22 -11.56 0.48
N LEU A 198 3.62 -10.49 -0.06
CA LEU A 198 4.25 -9.66 -1.09
C LEU A 198 5.58 -9.06 -0.60
N VAL A 199 5.61 -8.52 0.62
CA VAL A 199 6.83 -7.98 1.23
C VAL A 199 7.88 -9.07 1.38
N VAL A 200 7.54 -10.22 1.95
CA VAL A 200 8.49 -11.33 2.16
C VAL A 200 9.09 -11.80 0.83
N ILE A 201 8.25 -12.06 -0.18
CA ILE A 201 8.72 -12.50 -1.50
C ILE A 201 9.69 -11.46 -2.10
N ASN A 202 9.32 -10.17 -2.08
CA ASN A 202 10.16 -9.12 -2.67
C ASN A 202 11.46 -8.89 -1.87
N VAL A 203 11.45 -9.06 -0.56
CA VAL A 203 12.66 -9.01 0.27
C VAL A 203 13.57 -10.18 -0.08
N VAL A 204 13.06 -11.41 -0.18
CA VAL A 204 13.84 -12.58 -0.58
C VAL A 204 14.44 -12.38 -1.98
N ILE A 205 13.65 -11.93 -2.95
CA ILE A 205 14.13 -11.62 -4.31
C ILE A 205 15.26 -10.59 -4.26
N GLY A 206 15.12 -9.55 -3.42
CA GLY A 206 16.14 -8.51 -3.27
C GLY A 206 17.49 -9.02 -2.73
N PHE A 207 17.48 -10.08 -1.93
CA PHE A 207 18.71 -10.73 -1.45
C PHE A 207 19.32 -11.71 -2.47
N VAL A 208 18.47 -12.36 -3.27
CA VAL A 208 18.92 -13.43 -4.19
C VAL A 208 19.40 -12.86 -5.52
N LEU A 209 18.72 -11.83 -6.05
CA LEU A 209 19.06 -11.25 -7.35
C LEU A 209 20.08 -10.13 -7.20
N SER A 210 21.20 -10.25 -7.91
CA SER A 210 22.20 -9.19 -8.02
C SER A 210 21.60 -7.95 -8.73
N GLY A 211 22.04 -6.76 -8.31
CA GLY A 211 21.57 -5.50 -8.90
C GLY A 211 20.31 -4.92 -8.25
N ILE A 212 19.72 -5.59 -7.27
CA ILE A 212 18.62 -5.06 -6.47
C ILE A 212 19.17 -4.44 -5.18
N ASP A 213 18.83 -3.18 -4.93
CA ASP A 213 19.20 -2.49 -3.70
C ASP A 213 18.21 -2.83 -2.56
N TRP A 214 18.41 -3.99 -1.94
CA TRP A 214 17.59 -4.44 -0.82
C TRP A 214 17.65 -3.50 0.39
N ARG A 215 18.72 -2.70 0.54
CA ARG A 215 18.87 -1.73 1.63
C ARG A 215 17.89 -0.58 1.46
N ALA A 216 17.78 -0.07 0.23
CA ALA A 216 16.77 0.92 -0.13
C ALA A 216 15.34 0.38 0.11
N HIS A 217 15.10 -0.90 -0.19
CA HIS A 217 13.81 -1.54 0.06
C HIS A 217 13.46 -1.59 1.55
N LEU A 218 14.37 -2.09 2.38
CA LEU A 218 14.13 -2.17 3.84
C LEU A 218 14.04 -0.78 4.48
N GLY A 219 14.88 0.16 4.08
CA GLY A 219 14.83 1.54 4.56
C GLY A 219 13.50 2.22 4.22
N GLY A 220 13.05 2.04 2.98
CA GLY A 220 11.75 2.55 2.52
C GLY A 220 10.58 1.92 3.28
N LEU A 221 10.57 0.59 3.43
CA LEU A 221 9.56 -0.16 4.19
C LEU A 221 9.42 0.36 5.62
N ALA A 222 10.55 0.49 6.32
CA ALA A 222 10.59 0.96 7.70
C ALA A 222 10.11 2.41 7.82
N ALA A 223 10.60 3.29 6.93
CA ALA A 223 10.20 4.70 6.91
C ALA A 223 8.71 4.86 6.63
N GLY A 224 8.17 4.15 5.63
CA GLY A 224 6.75 4.20 5.30
C GLY A 224 5.85 3.71 6.42
N ALA A 225 6.22 2.61 7.08
CA ALA A 225 5.49 2.09 8.23
C ALA A 225 5.50 3.10 9.39
N LEU A 226 6.66 3.67 9.74
CA LEU A 226 6.83 4.63 10.83
C LEU A 226 6.07 5.94 10.57
N ILE A 227 6.26 6.54 9.39
CA ILE A 227 5.57 7.79 9.00
C ILE A 227 4.06 7.58 9.06
N THR A 228 3.57 6.48 8.52
CA THR A 228 2.14 6.18 8.53
C THR A 228 1.62 6.00 9.95
N TRP A 229 2.33 5.25 10.78
CA TRP A 229 1.97 5.06 12.18
C TRP A 229 1.84 6.41 12.92
N VAL A 230 2.79 7.33 12.73
CA VAL A 230 2.73 8.69 13.30
C VAL A 230 1.51 9.44 12.79
N LEU A 231 1.29 9.48 11.46
CA LEU A 231 0.21 10.25 10.85
C LEU A 231 -1.20 9.76 11.24
N ILE A 232 -1.39 8.44 11.43
CA ILE A 232 -2.69 7.90 11.82
C ILE A 232 -2.96 8.04 13.32
N ASN A 233 -1.92 8.10 14.17
CA ASN A 233 -2.08 8.31 15.60
C ASN A 233 -2.26 9.79 15.95
N ALA A 234 -1.57 10.70 15.27
CA ALA A 234 -1.73 12.15 15.45
C ALA A 234 -3.16 12.62 15.18
N THR A 235 -3.85 12.02 14.20
CA THR A 235 -5.27 12.34 13.92
C THR A 235 -6.23 11.80 14.98
N SER A 236 -5.90 10.70 15.65
CA SER A 236 -6.72 10.16 16.74
C SER A 236 -6.69 11.05 18.01
N LEU A 237 -5.59 11.73 18.26
CA LEU A 237 -5.44 12.62 19.42
C LEU A 237 -6.23 13.92 19.26
N LYS A 238 -6.34 14.47 18.02
CA LYS A 238 -7.15 15.66 17.75
C LYS A 238 -8.65 15.44 17.96
N GLY A 239 -9.17 14.25 17.69
CA GLY A 239 -10.57 13.92 17.90
C GLY A 239 -10.97 13.69 19.39
N LYS A 240 -10.00 13.42 20.28
CA LYS A 240 -10.26 13.28 21.72
C LYS A 240 -10.30 14.61 22.49
N ASN A 241 -9.64 15.63 21.99
CA ASN A 241 -9.60 16.97 22.63
C ASN A 241 -10.76 17.90 22.23
N GLN A 242 -11.69 17.42 21.39
CA GLN A 242 -12.88 18.19 20.94
C GLN A 242 -14.20 17.60 21.48
N ARG A 243 -14.16 16.74 22.51
CA ARG A 243 -15.36 16.21 23.19
C ARG A 243 -15.37 16.60 24.65
#